data_25821164e86bf2effb247f7a65afafca
#
_entry.id   25821164e86bf2effb247f7a65afafca
#
_cell.length_a   1.000
_cell.length_b   1.000
_cell.length_c   1.000
_cell.angle_alpha   90.00
_cell.angle_beta   90.00
_cell.angle_gamma   90.00
#
_symmetry.space_group_name_H-M   'P 1'
#
loop_
_entity.id
_entity.type
_entity.pdbx_description
1 polymer ?
#
loop_
_entity_poly.entity_id
_entity_poly.type
_entity_poly.pdbx_seq_one_letter_code
_entity_poly.pdbx_strand_id
1 'polypeptide(L)'
;MEDGLRPTEQYVVWPDLLRIEREDDALTLYNPGHGTSIDVEDESRALVEAVLAGFAQPTTLAAFQRAHRQVPRELLVLLVRSGIVVAARELPFLQHGFLRPTPHPVGASWAWSDLPEAAVPGTWVTVGVPVDFAAAGVGGARLGPAEIRKVVNGSLLTGQGDVVDHDLSRLYPAFAPQLADLGDVEPDGARLDHVGARLGKVVGEVLDHGMRPLVLGGDHSVTHYVLEQLIARGQPFGLLHFDAHADMGPSRTLSHANVFQAAIASECVARIVQIGLRGIERMSPFARRAACPKRSVVSAREARQGRALELLEALPKELPYYLSFDIDCIDGTVARETGMPLFGGLDVPLATELVDYVARHFTLLGADFVEVSGPPSAINAAATIAAGLLARCVMGDSPFQPLGTDVYVI
;
A
#
# COMPACT_ATOMS: atom_id res chain seq x y z
N MET A 1 8.92 -18.59 36.22
CA MET A 1 9.91 -18.19 35.19
C MET A 1 9.56 -16.75 34.84
N GLU A 2 10.09 -15.83 35.65
CA GLU A 2 9.68 -14.40 35.64
C GLU A 2 10.36 -13.54 34.56
N ASP A 3 11.36 -14.10 33.87
CA ASP A 3 12.19 -13.34 32.92
C ASP A 3 11.84 -13.54 31.43
N GLY A 4 10.87 -14.39 31.11
CA GLY A 4 10.39 -14.61 29.75
C GLY A 4 11.29 -15.45 28.84
N LEU A 5 12.52 -15.77 29.27
CA LEU A 5 13.48 -16.54 28.45
C LEU A 5 13.22 -18.04 28.54
N ARG A 6 13.13 -18.73 27.38
CA ARG A 6 12.90 -20.16 27.27
C ARG A 6 14.11 -20.89 26.69
N PRO A 7 14.65 -21.91 27.36
CA PRO A 7 15.90 -22.59 26.95
C PRO A 7 15.85 -23.23 25.56
N THR A 8 14.70 -23.78 25.17
CA THR A 8 14.50 -24.46 23.88
C THR A 8 14.06 -23.53 22.76
N GLU A 9 13.74 -22.29 23.08
CA GLU A 9 13.31 -21.31 22.10
C GLU A 9 14.51 -20.77 21.32
N GLN A 10 14.31 -20.56 20.00
CA GLN A 10 15.30 -19.89 19.17
C GLN A 10 15.14 -18.38 19.27
N TYR A 11 16.25 -17.70 19.39
CA TYR A 11 16.35 -16.25 19.40
C TYR A 11 17.23 -15.78 18.25
N VAL A 12 17.03 -14.55 17.82
CA VAL A 12 17.77 -13.91 16.75
C VAL A 12 17.90 -12.42 17.06
N VAL A 13 18.98 -11.79 16.61
CA VAL A 13 19.14 -10.34 16.66
C VAL A 13 18.15 -9.71 15.68
N TRP A 14 17.57 -8.56 16.04
CA TRP A 14 16.70 -7.80 15.17
C TRP A 14 17.43 -7.45 13.85
N PRO A 15 16.92 -7.83 12.67
CA PRO A 15 17.65 -7.72 11.40
C PRO A 15 18.03 -6.28 11.01
N ASP A 16 17.16 -5.31 11.34
CA ASP A 16 17.35 -3.90 11.00
C ASP A 16 17.95 -3.10 12.17
N LEU A 17 18.64 -3.78 13.09
CA LEU A 17 19.29 -3.14 14.21
C LEU A 17 20.32 -2.12 13.75
N LEU A 18 20.16 -0.87 14.13
CA LEU A 18 21.13 0.17 13.87
C LEU A 18 22.18 0.22 14.98
N ARG A 19 23.44 0.26 14.57
CA ARG A 19 24.61 0.44 15.43
C ARG A 19 25.12 1.86 15.21
N ILE A 20 25.01 2.68 16.24
CA ILE A 20 25.38 4.09 16.19
C ILE A 20 26.63 4.25 17.06
N GLU A 21 27.78 4.44 16.43
CA GLU A 21 29.01 4.82 17.12
C GLU A 21 29.04 6.35 17.28
N ARG A 22 29.27 6.78 18.51
CA ARG A 22 29.30 8.19 18.88
C ARG A 22 30.74 8.70 18.87
N GLU A 23 30.90 10.03 18.88
CA GLU A 23 32.23 10.68 18.86
C GLU A 23 33.09 10.32 20.09
N ASP A 24 32.48 9.86 21.17
CA ASP A 24 33.13 9.41 22.42
C ASP A 24 33.39 7.89 22.47
N ASP A 25 33.39 7.21 21.31
CA ASP A 25 33.50 5.76 21.16
C ASP A 25 32.37 4.95 21.83
N ALA A 26 31.36 5.57 22.39
CA ALA A 26 30.20 4.89 22.94
C ALA A 26 29.32 4.28 21.82
N LEU A 27 28.81 3.06 22.07
CA LEU A 27 27.92 2.34 21.15
C LEU A 27 26.48 2.49 21.61
N THR A 28 25.61 2.99 20.73
CA THR A 28 24.17 2.91 20.92
C THR A 28 23.58 1.88 19.96
N LEU A 29 22.81 0.93 20.49
CA LEU A 29 21.99 0.01 19.70
C LEU A 29 20.58 0.57 19.60
N TYR A 30 20.09 0.79 18.40
CA TYR A 30 18.73 1.28 18.16
C TYR A 30 17.94 0.27 17.34
N ASN A 31 16.78 -0.13 17.87
CA ASN A 31 15.82 -0.95 17.16
C ASN A 31 14.71 -0.05 16.57
N PRO A 32 14.71 0.20 15.27
CA PRO A 32 13.70 1.06 14.63
C PRO A 32 12.30 0.44 14.65
N GLY A 33 12.18 -0.88 14.72
CA GLY A 33 10.88 -1.57 14.78
C GLY A 33 10.18 -1.38 16.12
N HIS A 34 10.94 -1.23 17.22
CA HIS A 34 10.41 -1.01 18.57
C HIS A 34 10.55 0.44 19.06
N GLY A 35 11.30 1.29 18.34
CA GLY A 35 11.62 2.64 18.79
C GLY A 35 12.47 2.68 20.06
N THR A 36 13.20 1.61 20.37
CA THR A 36 14.00 1.46 21.59
C THR A 36 15.48 1.65 21.31
N SER A 37 16.20 2.27 22.23
CA SER A 37 17.65 2.38 22.19
C SER A 37 18.28 1.89 23.49
N ILE A 38 19.49 1.35 23.38
CA ILE A 38 20.33 0.99 24.53
C ILE A 38 21.72 1.59 24.28
N ASP A 39 22.17 2.40 25.23
CA ASP A 39 23.56 2.82 25.27
C ASP A 39 24.38 1.71 25.94
N VAL A 40 25.43 1.30 25.26
CA VAL A 40 26.32 0.22 25.67
C VAL A 40 27.56 0.83 26.29
N GLU A 41 27.75 0.62 27.58
CA GLU A 41 28.95 1.03 28.28
C GLU A 41 30.15 0.19 27.81
N ASP A 42 31.35 0.78 27.78
CA ASP A 42 32.58 0.13 27.30
C ASP A 42 32.85 -1.20 27.99
N GLU A 43 32.60 -1.29 29.29
CA GLU A 43 32.78 -2.52 30.08
C GLU A 43 31.88 -3.66 29.60
N SER A 44 30.70 -3.33 29.06
CA SER A 44 29.69 -4.28 28.58
C SER A 44 29.81 -4.57 27.09
N ARG A 45 30.57 -3.79 26.33
CA ARG A 45 30.64 -3.83 24.86
C ARG A 45 31.00 -5.22 24.34
N ALA A 46 32.04 -5.84 24.91
CA ALA A 46 32.47 -7.18 24.48
C ALA A 46 31.40 -8.27 24.72
N LEU A 47 30.63 -8.14 25.81
CA LEU A 47 29.53 -9.06 26.11
C LEU A 47 28.34 -8.87 25.17
N VAL A 48 28.00 -7.63 24.87
CA VAL A 48 26.95 -7.28 23.89
C VAL A 48 27.34 -7.78 22.50
N GLU A 49 28.57 -7.56 22.06
CA GLU A 49 29.04 -8.07 20.76
C GLU A 49 28.98 -9.60 20.69
N ALA A 50 29.30 -10.31 21.77
CA ALA A 50 29.17 -11.76 21.83
C ALA A 50 27.70 -12.21 21.69
N VAL A 51 26.74 -11.44 22.25
CA VAL A 51 25.31 -11.71 22.10
C VAL A 51 24.85 -11.45 20.67
N LEU A 52 25.23 -10.32 20.08
CA LEU A 52 24.88 -9.99 18.70
C LEU A 52 25.43 -11.02 17.71
N ALA A 53 26.68 -11.45 17.87
CA ALA A 53 27.29 -12.48 17.04
C ALA A 53 26.63 -13.86 17.25
N GLY A 54 26.33 -14.22 18.48
CA GLY A 54 25.77 -15.53 18.82
C GLY A 54 24.32 -15.72 18.38
N PHE A 55 23.56 -14.64 18.23
CA PHE A 55 22.20 -14.62 17.73
C PHE A 55 22.07 -14.00 16.33
N ALA A 56 23.16 -13.86 15.58
CA ALA A 56 23.11 -13.41 14.18
C ALA A 56 22.28 -14.34 13.30
N GLN A 57 22.10 -15.60 13.70
CA GLN A 57 21.19 -16.57 13.11
C GLN A 57 20.30 -17.17 14.22
N PRO A 58 19.11 -17.69 13.90
CA PRO A 58 18.22 -18.29 14.87
C PRO A 58 18.94 -19.39 15.68
N THR A 59 19.17 -19.13 16.96
CA THR A 59 19.93 -19.98 17.88
C THR A 59 19.15 -20.22 19.15
N THR A 60 19.10 -21.47 19.67
CA THR A 60 18.45 -21.74 20.94
C THR A 60 19.21 -21.11 22.09
N LEU A 61 18.46 -20.59 23.07
CA LEU A 61 19.08 -19.99 24.28
C LEU A 61 20.05 -20.98 24.96
N ALA A 62 19.68 -22.26 25.04
CA ALA A 62 20.53 -23.30 25.62
C ALA A 62 21.83 -23.53 24.84
N ALA A 63 21.80 -23.45 23.51
CA ALA A 63 23.02 -23.55 22.68
C ALA A 63 23.89 -22.31 22.86
N PHE A 64 23.30 -21.12 22.84
CA PHE A 64 24.03 -19.88 23.08
C PHE A 64 24.73 -19.87 24.46
N GLN A 65 24.00 -20.19 25.52
CA GLN A 65 24.57 -20.20 26.89
C GLN A 65 25.68 -21.23 27.07
N ARG A 66 25.65 -22.35 26.37
CA ARG A 66 26.79 -23.32 26.38
C ARG A 66 28.05 -22.75 25.74
N ALA A 67 27.89 -21.98 24.66
CA ALA A 67 29.01 -21.39 23.92
C ALA A 67 29.54 -20.11 24.59
N HIS A 68 28.68 -19.35 25.24
CA HIS A 68 28.96 -18.02 25.78
C HIS A 68 28.64 -17.95 27.29
N ARG A 69 29.30 -18.79 28.09
CA ARG A 69 29.06 -18.92 29.56
C ARG A 69 29.35 -17.64 30.35
N GLN A 70 30.17 -16.74 29.78
CA GLN A 70 30.56 -15.46 30.40
C GLN A 70 29.46 -14.40 30.27
N VAL A 71 28.46 -14.57 29.42
CA VAL A 71 27.39 -13.61 29.25
C VAL A 71 26.37 -13.71 30.38
N PRO A 72 26.18 -12.66 31.17
CA PRO A 72 25.19 -12.65 32.25
C PRO A 72 23.77 -12.83 31.70
N ARG A 73 22.94 -13.54 32.48
CA ARG A 73 21.53 -13.75 32.10
C ARG A 73 20.74 -12.44 32.11
N GLU A 74 21.08 -11.54 32.98
CA GLU A 74 20.49 -10.21 33.13
C GLU A 74 20.66 -9.38 31.86
N LEU A 75 21.83 -9.46 31.21
CA LEU A 75 22.10 -8.81 29.94
C LEU A 75 21.19 -9.40 28.81
N LEU A 76 21.01 -10.71 28.77
CA LEU A 76 20.09 -11.33 27.81
C LEU A 76 18.66 -10.90 28.03
N VAL A 77 18.21 -10.83 29.29
CA VAL A 77 16.87 -10.32 29.64
C VAL A 77 16.70 -8.88 29.18
N LEU A 78 17.70 -8.02 29.40
CA LEU A 78 17.68 -6.62 28.97
C LEU A 78 17.56 -6.52 27.44
N LEU A 79 18.39 -7.24 26.69
CA LEU A 79 18.39 -7.20 25.23
C LEU A 79 17.11 -7.78 24.62
N VAL A 80 16.50 -8.77 25.27
CA VAL A 80 15.20 -9.29 24.83
C VAL A 80 14.07 -8.32 25.16
N ARG A 81 14.04 -7.73 26.34
CA ARG A 81 13.01 -6.76 26.72
C ARG A 81 13.04 -5.49 25.87
N SER A 82 14.21 -5.07 25.42
CA SER A 82 14.37 -3.92 24.52
C SER A 82 14.17 -4.27 23.03
N GLY A 83 13.87 -5.53 22.72
CA GLY A 83 13.67 -5.98 21.34
C GLY A 83 14.95 -6.02 20.49
N ILE A 84 16.14 -5.90 21.09
CA ILE A 84 17.43 -6.07 20.37
C ILE A 84 17.61 -7.53 19.96
N VAL A 85 17.25 -8.46 20.85
CA VAL A 85 17.17 -9.89 20.60
C VAL A 85 15.72 -10.32 20.76
N VAL A 86 15.18 -11.06 19.80
CA VAL A 86 13.78 -11.45 19.79
C VAL A 86 13.64 -12.96 19.59
N ALA A 87 12.53 -13.52 20.03
CA ALA A 87 12.24 -14.92 19.71
C ALA A 87 12.07 -15.07 18.20
N ALA A 88 12.77 -16.02 17.57
CA ALA A 88 12.78 -16.17 16.11
C ALA A 88 11.37 -16.42 15.54
N ARG A 89 10.47 -17.08 16.29
CA ARG A 89 9.06 -17.24 15.91
C ARG A 89 8.27 -15.93 15.93
N GLU A 90 8.70 -14.95 16.73
CA GLU A 90 8.05 -13.65 16.85
C GLU A 90 8.60 -12.65 15.82
N LEU A 91 9.76 -12.96 15.21
CA LEU A 91 10.41 -12.09 14.26
C LEU A 91 9.48 -11.64 13.12
N PRO A 92 8.69 -12.52 12.49
CA PRO A 92 7.71 -12.08 11.48
C PRO A 92 6.71 -11.07 12.03
N PHE A 93 6.21 -11.24 13.24
CA PHE A 93 5.30 -10.31 13.90
C PHE A 93 5.97 -8.99 14.25
N LEU A 94 7.19 -9.06 14.77
CA LEU A 94 7.92 -7.89 15.24
C LEU A 94 8.51 -7.08 14.09
N GLN A 95 8.94 -7.73 13.02
CA GLN A 95 9.36 -7.06 11.77
C GLN A 95 8.20 -6.31 11.11
N HIS A 96 6.96 -6.74 11.39
CA HIS A 96 5.73 -6.21 10.81
C HIS A 96 4.80 -5.63 11.89
N GLY A 97 5.27 -5.43 13.10
CA GLY A 97 4.53 -4.79 14.21
C GLY A 97 4.11 -3.34 13.94
N PHE A 98 4.46 -2.82 12.75
CA PHE A 98 3.97 -1.56 12.22
C PHE A 98 2.64 -1.67 11.44
N LEU A 99 2.07 -2.87 11.31
CA LEU A 99 0.71 -3.03 10.79
C LEU A 99 -0.29 -3.05 11.95
N ARG A 100 -1.27 -2.16 11.88
CA ARG A 100 -2.37 -2.10 12.83
C ARG A 100 -3.59 -2.79 12.25
N PRO A 101 -4.16 -3.80 12.94
CA PRO A 101 -5.44 -4.37 12.54
C PRO A 101 -6.51 -3.28 12.44
N THR A 102 -7.35 -3.38 11.43
CA THR A 102 -8.49 -2.49 11.26
C THR A 102 -9.76 -3.11 11.85
N PRO A 103 -10.65 -2.30 12.47
CA PRO A 103 -11.95 -2.80 12.94
C PRO A 103 -12.90 -3.20 11.80
N HIS A 104 -12.62 -2.76 10.58
CA HIS A 104 -13.47 -2.99 9.41
C HIS A 104 -12.61 -3.50 8.23
N PRO A 105 -12.16 -4.78 8.26
CA PRO A 105 -11.34 -5.32 7.19
C PRO A 105 -12.12 -5.46 5.89
N VAL A 106 -11.46 -5.24 4.77
CA VAL A 106 -11.99 -5.49 3.42
C VAL A 106 -11.65 -6.94 3.04
N GLY A 107 -12.60 -7.83 3.19
CA GLY A 107 -12.37 -9.26 3.00
C GLY A 107 -11.94 -9.99 4.28
N ALA A 108 -11.14 -11.04 4.14
CA ALA A 108 -10.61 -11.78 5.28
C ALA A 108 -9.57 -10.93 6.03
N SER A 109 -9.70 -10.82 7.35
CA SER A 109 -8.64 -10.18 8.16
C SER A 109 -7.48 -11.15 8.30
N TRP A 110 -6.32 -10.75 7.78
CA TRP A 110 -5.08 -11.53 7.90
C TRP A 110 -4.09 -10.83 8.81
N ALA A 111 -3.43 -11.63 9.66
CA ALA A 111 -2.19 -11.20 10.23
C ALA A 111 -1.06 -11.37 9.20
N TRP A 112 0.03 -10.64 9.37
CA TRP A 112 1.19 -10.78 8.49
C TRP A 112 1.72 -12.21 8.41
N SER A 113 1.68 -12.94 9.53
CA SER A 113 2.10 -14.34 9.63
C SER A 113 1.28 -15.29 8.76
N ASP A 114 0.08 -14.89 8.36
CA ASP A 114 -0.82 -15.73 7.57
C ASP A 114 -0.45 -15.72 6.08
N LEU A 115 0.30 -14.70 5.63
CA LEU A 115 0.66 -14.52 4.22
C LEU A 115 1.30 -15.75 3.57
N PRO A 116 2.32 -16.42 4.17
CA PRO A 116 2.96 -17.57 3.53
C PRO A 116 2.06 -18.78 3.40
N GLU A 117 1.16 -19.00 4.36
CA GLU A 117 0.29 -20.19 4.42
C GLU A 117 -1.02 -20.01 3.67
N ALA A 118 -1.55 -18.78 3.68
CA ALA A 118 -2.81 -18.43 3.04
C ALA A 118 -2.63 -17.88 1.60
N ALA A 119 -1.39 -17.76 1.13
CA ALA A 119 -1.07 -17.18 -0.18
C ALA A 119 -1.67 -18.01 -1.32
N VAL A 120 -2.66 -17.43 -1.98
CA VAL A 120 -3.17 -17.92 -3.27
C VAL A 120 -2.80 -16.87 -4.32
N PRO A 121 -2.03 -17.23 -5.36
CA PRO A 121 -1.67 -16.30 -6.42
C PRO A 121 -2.91 -15.62 -7.02
N GLY A 122 -2.81 -14.31 -7.23
CA GLY A 122 -3.93 -13.51 -7.71
C GLY A 122 -4.87 -12.97 -6.64
N THR A 123 -4.72 -13.38 -5.36
CA THR A 123 -5.48 -12.79 -4.25
C THR A 123 -5.16 -11.29 -4.13
N TRP A 124 -6.19 -10.48 -3.96
CA TRP A 124 -6.04 -9.08 -3.61
C TRP A 124 -5.73 -8.95 -2.11
N VAL A 125 -4.71 -8.17 -1.79
CA VAL A 125 -4.31 -7.95 -0.39
C VAL A 125 -4.36 -6.46 -0.08
N THR A 126 -5.35 -6.08 0.71
CA THR A 126 -5.57 -4.70 1.11
C THR A 126 -4.58 -4.29 2.19
N VAL A 127 -4.01 -3.10 2.04
CA VAL A 127 -3.23 -2.40 3.06
C VAL A 127 -3.59 -0.93 3.07
N GLY A 128 -3.92 -0.39 4.23
CA GLY A 128 -4.17 1.04 4.40
C GLY A 128 -2.90 1.81 4.74
N VAL A 129 -2.80 3.04 4.25
CA VAL A 129 -1.67 3.94 4.51
C VAL A 129 -2.19 5.31 4.95
N PRO A 130 -2.52 5.48 6.23
CA PRO A 130 -3.20 6.67 6.76
C PRO A 130 -2.24 7.85 6.94
N VAL A 131 -1.77 8.43 5.83
CA VAL A 131 -0.85 9.59 5.81
C VAL A 131 -1.38 10.73 4.95
N ASP A 132 -0.99 11.96 5.31
CA ASP A 132 -1.25 13.18 4.53
C ASP A 132 -0.12 14.21 4.69
N PHE A 133 1.12 13.71 4.84
CA PHE A 133 2.30 14.55 5.12
C PHE A 133 2.75 15.34 3.90
N ALA A 134 2.46 14.81 2.72
CA ALA A 134 2.87 15.39 1.46
C ALA A 134 1.75 16.15 0.76
N ALA A 135 0.56 16.23 1.37
CA ALA A 135 -0.61 16.87 0.79
C ALA A 135 -0.45 18.39 0.69
N ALA A 136 -0.83 18.94 -0.47
CA ALA A 136 -1.11 20.37 -0.63
C ALA A 136 -2.63 20.58 -0.56
N GLY A 137 -3.08 21.68 0.03
CA GLY A 137 -4.51 21.95 0.13
C GLY A 137 -5.12 21.54 1.48
N VAL A 138 -6.30 20.95 1.46
CA VAL A 138 -7.01 20.56 2.69
C VAL A 138 -6.52 19.17 3.12
N GLY A 139 -5.90 19.09 4.29
CA GLY A 139 -5.51 17.80 4.89
C GLY A 139 -6.72 16.93 5.23
N GLY A 140 -6.48 15.65 5.46
CA GLY A 140 -7.52 14.69 5.84
C GLY A 140 -7.45 13.37 5.08
N ALA A 141 -6.58 13.26 4.07
CA ALA A 141 -6.38 12.03 3.31
C ALA A 141 -5.96 10.83 4.20
N ARG A 142 -5.32 11.07 5.34
CA ARG A 142 -5.04 10.02 6.34
C ARG A 142 -6.28 9.30 6.87
N LEU A 143 -7.47 9.84 6.68
CA LEU A 143 -8.73 9.20 7.06
C LEU A 143 -9.28 8.30 5.95
N GLY A 144 -8.79 8.44 4.72
CA GLY A 144 -9.25 7.72 3.53
C GLY A 144 -9.34 6.21 3.72
N PRO A 145 -8.29 5.52 4.21
CA PRO A 145 -8.35 4.08 4.42
C PRO A 145 -9.53 3.63 5.29
N ALA A 146 -9.76 4.32 6.39
CA ALA A 146 -10.86 4.01 7.31
C ALA A 146 -12.24 4.31 6.69
N GLU A 147 -12.37 5.44 5.98
CA GLU A 147 -13.64 5.84 5.35
C GLU A 147 -14.03 4.89 4.20
N ILE A 148 -13.08 4.50 3.35
CA ILE A 148 -13.32 3.52 2.27
C ILE A 148 -13.74 2.17 2.88
N ARG A 149 -13.04 1.68 3.90
CA ARG A 149 -13.37 0.41 4.56
C ARG A 149 -14.76 0.38 5.17
N LYS A 150 -15.21 1.46 5.79
CA LYS A 150 -16.57 1.55 6.34
C LYS A 150 -17.64 1.26 5.29
N VAL A 151 -17.44 1.77 4.08
CA VAL A 151 -18.38 1.55 2.97
C VAL A 151 -18.30 0.13 2.45
N VAL A 152 -17.09 -0.37 2.20
CA VAL A 152 -16.87 -1.72 1.65
C VAL A 152 -17.36 -2.80 2.62
N ASN A 153 -17.06 -2.67 3.91
CA ASN A 153 -17.50 -3.64 4.93
C ASN A 153 -19.03 -3.68 5.07
N GLY A 154 -19.69 -2.54 4.82
CA GLY A 154 -21.14 -2.43 4.99
C GLY A 154 -21.98 -3.27 4.03
N SER A 155 -21.47 -3.68 2.84
CA SER A 155 -22.35 -4.30 1.85
C SER A 155 -21.72 -4.99 0.64
N LEU A 156 -20.49 -4.67 0.23
CA LEU A 156 -20.06 -5.01 -1.13
C LEU A 156 -19.20 -6.27 -1.25
N LEU A 157 -18.27 -6.50 -0.33
CA LEU A 157 -17.24 -7.55 -0.49
C LEU A 157 -17.11 -8.48 0.73
N THR A 158 -18.01 -8.37 1.70
CA THR A 158 -17.98 -9.17 2.93
C THR A 158 -19.07 -10.22 2.93
N GLY A 159 -18.86 -11.30 2.25
CA GLY A 159 -19.83 -12.39 2.27
C GLY A 159 -19.67 -13.30 1.07
N GLN A 160 -20.40 -14.42 1.13
CA GLN A 160 -20.56 -15.34 0.01
C GLN A 160 -21.99 -15.25 -0.49
N GLY A 161 -22.16 -15.26 -1.78
CA GLY A 161 -23.49 -15.26 -2.39
C GLY A 161 -23.50 -14.52 -3.73
N ASP A 162 -24.70 -14.27 -4.20
CA ASP A 162 -24.87 -13.54 -5.45
C ASP A 162 -24.68 -12.04 -5.23
N VAL A 163 -23.89 -11.40 -6.10
CA VAL A 163 -23.67 -9.95 -6.09
C VAL A 163 -24.26 -9.35 -7.37
N VAL A 164 -25.04 -8.29 -7.22
CA VAL A 164 -25.63 -7.57 -8.34
C VAL A 164 -24.96 -6.22 -8.50
N ASP A 165 -24.44 -5.96 -9.69
CA ASP A 165 -23.99 -4.64 -10.13
C ASP A 165 -25.12 -4.02 -10.98
N HIS A 166 -25.88 -3.12 -10.40
CA HIS A 166 -26.99 -2.45 -11.09
C HIS A 166 -26.51 -1.45 -12.15
N ASP A 167 -25.34 -0.81 -11.93
CA ASP A 167 -24.81 0.18 -12.84
C ASP A 167 -24.40 -0.47 -14.19
N LEU A 168 -23.86 -1.69 -14.12
CA LEU A 168 -23.38 -2.44 -15.27
C LEU A 168 -24.36 -3.56 -15.68
N SER A 169 -25.50 -3.67 -15.02
CA SER A 169 -26.54 -4.71 -15.27
C SER A 169 -25.95 -6.12 -15.27
N ARG A 170 -25.22 -6.47 -14.19
CA ARG A 170 -24.52 -7.75 -14.06
C ARG A 170 -24.88 -8.46 -12.77
N LEU A 171 -25.01 -9.78 -12.87
CA LEU A 171 -25.11 -10.70 -11.73
C LEU A 171 -23.84 -11.54 -11.66
N TYR A 172 -23.21 -11.56 -10.50
CA TYR A 172 -22.06 -12.41 -10.16
C TYR A 172 -22.55 -13.54 -9.26
N PRO A 173 -22.86 -14.73 -9.81
CA PRO A 173 -23.40 -15.81 -9.01
C PRO A 173 -22.35 -16.41 -8.08
N ALA A 174 -22.74 -16.71 -6.86
CA ALA A 174 -21.89 -17.33 -5.83
C ALA A 174 -20.54 -16.60 -5.68
N PHE A 175 -20.55 -15.28 -5.76
CA PHE A 175 -19.34 -14.46 -5.64
C PHE A 175 -18.64 -14.70 -4.30
N ALA A 176 -17.38 -15.08 -4.36
CA ALA A 176 -16.51 -15.29 -3.21
C ALA A 176 -15.17 -14.61 -3.52
N PRO A 177 -14.96 -13.37 -3.08
CA PRO A 177 -13.76 -12.63 -3.43
C PRO A 177 -12.52 -13.25 -2.79
N GLN A 178 -11.47 -13.40 -3.59
CA GLN A 178 -10.13 -13.67 -3.07
C GLN A 178 -9.52 -12.34 -2.62
N LEU A 179 -9.84 -11.96 -1.41
CA LEU A 179 -9.50 -10.65 -0.86
C LEU A 179 -9.18 -10.77 0.62
N ALA A 180 -8.05 -10.24 1.02
CA ALA A 180 -7.59 -10.16 2.40
C ALA A 180 -7.23 -8.74 2.78
N ASP A 181 -7.17 -8.44 4.07
CA ASP A 181 -6.81 -7.13 4.61
C ASP A 181 -5.80 -7.29 5.74
N LEU A 182 -4.64 -6.69 5.57
CA LEU A 182 -3.55 -6.68 6.55
C LEU A 182 -3.66 -5.53 7.56
N GLY A 183 -4.67 -4.67 7.43
CA GLY A 183 -4.81 -3.48 8.25
C GLY A 183 -4.04 -2.27 7.70
N ASP A 184 -3.64 -1.38 8.59
CA ASP A 184 -2.99 -0.11 8.23
C ASP A 184 -1.51 -0.11 8.59
N VAL A 185 -0.68 0.44 7.70
CA VAL A 185 0.70 0.78 8.03
C VAL A 185 0.68 1.87 9.12
N GLU A 186 1.31 1.58 10.24
CA GLU A 186 1.41 2.56 11.32
C GLU A 186 2.29 3.73 10.92
N PRO A 187 1.78 4.97 10.93
CA PRO A 187 2.60 6.14 10.70
C PRO A 187 3.59 6.31 11.84
N ASP A 188 4.88 6.45 11.50
CA ASP A 188 5.96 6.69 12.45
C ASP A 188 6.27 8.20 12.49
N GLY A 189 5.59 8.89 13.39
CA GLY A 189 5.67 10.35 13.44
C GLY A 189 5.24 10.98 12.10
N ALA A 190 5.90 12.07 11.71
CA ALA A 190 5.65 12.76 10.43
C ALA A 190 6.73 12.41 9.39
N ARG A 191 7.18 11.17 9.33
CA ARG A 191 8.27 10.71 8.45
C ARG A 191 7.75 9.84 7.31
N LEU A 192 7.55 10.46 6.17
CA LEU A 192 7.07 9.79 4.96
C LEU A 192 8.01 8.66 4.49
N ASP A 193 9.32 8.86 4.60
CA ASP A 193 10.33 7.86 4.24
C ASP A 193 10.24 6.58 5.08
N HIS A 194 9.92 6.70 6.39
CA HIS A 194 9.71 5.54 7.25
C HIS A 194 8.43 4.78 6.90
N VAL A 195 7.34 5.51 6.69
CA VAL A 195 6.07 4.90 6.24
C VAL A 195 6.26 4.22 4.89
N GLY A 196 6.95 4.89 3.97
CA GLY A 196 7.25 4.33 2.66
C GLY A 196 8.09 3.07 2.70
N ALA A 197 9.12 3.01 3.55
CA ALA A 197 9.92 1.80 3.73
C ALA A 197 9.07 0.62 4.26
N ARG A 198 8.16 0.89 5.20
CA ARG A 198 7.22 -0.11 5.73
C ARG A 198 6.24 -0.59 4.66
N LEU A 199 5.61 0.35 3.94
CA LEU A 199 4.72 0.01 2.82
C LEU A 199 5.44 -0.79 1.75
N GLY A 200 6.64 -0.37 1.35
CA GLY A 200 7.46 -1.08 0.37
C GLY A 200 7.73 -2.53 0.79
N LYS A 201 8.00 -2.77 2.08
CA LYS A 201 8.18 -4.12 2.61
C LYS A 201 6.90 -4.96 2.50
N VAL A 202 5.74 -4.41 2.89
CA VAL A 202 4.44 -5.09 2.77
C VAL A 202 4.13 -5.43 1.32
N VAL A 203 4.22 -4.43 0.44
CA VAL A 203 3.96 -4.60 -0.99
C VAL A 203 4.93 -5.61 -1.62
N GLY A 204 6.21 -5.55 -1.22
CA GLY A 204 7.23 -6.49 -1.66
C GLY A 204 6.82 -7.93 -1.39
N GLU A 205 6.48 -8.25 -0.15
CA GLU A 205 6.06 -9.59 0.26
C GLU A 205 4.77 -10.05 -0.45
N VAL A 206 3.78 -9.17 -0.55
CA VAL A 206 2.53 -9.47 -1.28
C VAL A 206 2.85 -9.89 -2.72
N LEU A 207 3.69 -9.13 -3.41
CA LEU A 207 4.10 -9.42 -4.78
C LEU A 207 4.96 -10.68 -4.88
N ASP A 208 5.83 -10.96 -3.92
CA ASP A 208 6.71 -12.15 -3.90
C ASP A 208 5.91 -13.45 -3.77
N HIS A 209 4.73 -13.38 -3.15
CA HIS A 209 3.78 -14.49 -3.09
C HIS A 209 2.82 -14.56 -4.29
N GLY A 210 3.03 -13.75 -5.34
CA GLY A 210 2.18 -13.71 -6.54
C GLY A 210 0.80 -13.11 -6.29
N MET A 211 0.62 -12.40 -5.19
CA MET A 211 -0.62 -11.70 -4.84
C MET A 211 -0.61 -10.26 -5.36
N ARG A 212 -1.74 -9.58 -5.30
CA ARG A 212 -1.93 -8.23 -5.83
C ARG A 212 -2.15 -7.23 -4.70
N PRO A 213 -1.27 -6.24 -4.47
CA PRO A 213 -1.51 -5.20 -3.48
C PRO A 213 -2.68 -4.31 -3.88
N LEU A 214 -3.59 -4.06 -2.93
CA LEU A 214 -4.68 -3.12 -3.01
C LEU A 214 -4.44 -2.06 -1.93
N VAL A 215 -3.86 -0.92 -2.32
CA VAL A 215 -3.48 0.10 -1.37
C VAL A 215 -4.62 1.11 -1.19
N LEU A 216 -5.10 1.24 0.05
CA LEU A 216 -5.99 2.32 0.43
C LEU A 216 -5.11 3.47 0.93
N GLY A 217 -4.92 4.46 0.07
CA GLY A 217 -4.00 5.53 0.37
C GLY A 217 -4.55 6.56 1.34
N GLY A 218 -3.61 7.27 1.92
CA GLY A 218 -3.69 8.64 2.32
C GLY A 218 -3.52 9.54 1.10
N ASP A 219 -2.53 10.45 1.17
CA ASP A 219 -2.17 11.27 0.01
C ASP A 219 -1.47 10.44 -1.09
N HIS A 220 -1.39 10.99 -2.29
CA HIS A 220 -0.90 10.27 -3.48
C HIS A 220 0.58 9.84 -3.39
N SER A 221 1.36 10.38 -2.45
CA SER A 221 2.78 10.03 -2.29
C SER A 221 3.01 8.54 -2.00
N VAL A 222 2.01 7.82 -1.49
CA VAL A 222 2.10 6.39 -1.17
C VAL A 222 2.36 5.54 -2.43
N THR A 223 1.82 5.95 -3.57
CA THR A 223 1.98 5.27 -4.86
C THR A 223 3.44 5.15 -5.29
N HIS A 224 4.27 6.15 -4.95
CA HIS A 224 5.71 6.12 -5.23
C HIS A 224 6.37 4.85 -4.69
N TYR A 225 6.09 4.47 -3.46
CA TYR A 225 6.70 3.31 -2.81
C TYR A 225 6.20 1.98 -3.35
N VAL A 226 4.97 1.93 -3.84
CA VAL A 226 4.45 0.76 -4.56
C VAL A 226 5.17 0.60 -5.89
N LEU A 227 5.32 1.68 -6.65
CA LEU A 227 6.01 1.68 -7.93
C LEU A 227 7.49 1.30 -7.79
N GLU A 228 8.18 1.72 -6.74
CA GLU A 228 9.54 1.28 -6.44
C GLU A 228 9.64 -0.25 -6.33
N GLN A 229 8.66 -0.90 -5.68
CA GLN A 229 8.64 -2.37 -5.56
C GLN A 229 8.37 -3.06 -6.90
N LEU A 230 7.51 -2.51 -7.74
CA LEU A 230 7.27 -3.04 -9.09
C LEU A 230 8.50 -2.85 -9.99
N ILE A 231 9.13 -1.69 -9.95
CA ILE A 231 10.35 -1.36 -10.71
C ILE A 231 11.52 -2.27 -10.29
N ALA A 232 11.68 -2.51 -9.00
CA ALA A 232 12.77 -3.36 -8.47
C ALA A 232 12.72 -4.80 -8.99
N ARG A 233 11.55 -5.28 -9.44
CA ARG A 233 11.39 -6.61 -10.04
C ARG A 233 11.86 -6.71 -11.49
N GLY A 234 12.14 -5.58 -12.13
CA GLY A 234 12.74 -5.54 -13.47
C GLY A 234 11.82 -6.04 -14.60
N GLN A 235 10.53 -6.29 -14.33
CA GLN A 235 9.58 -6.74 -15.34
C GLN A 235 8.88 -5.55 -16.00
N PRO A 236 8.67 -5.56 -17.32
CA PRO A 236 7.94 -4.49 -18.00
C PRO A 236 6.48 -4.41 -17.55
N PHE A 237 6.00 -3.21 -17.27
CA PHE A 237 4.58 -2.95 -16.98
C PHE A 237 4.14 -1.56 -17.45
N GLY A 238 2.83 -1.36 -17.51
CA GLY A 238 2.21 -0.07 -17.76
C GLY A 238 1.62 0.53 -16.48
N LEU A 239 1.53 1.86 -16.43
CA LEU A 239 0.85 2.61 -15.39
C LEU A 239 -0.44 3.22 -15.96
N LEU A 240 -1.57 2.92 -15.35
CA LEU A 240 -2.86 3.56 -15.61
C LEU A 240 -3.14 4.51 -14.44
N HIS A 241 -3.20 5.79 -14.71
CA HIS A 241 -3.34 6.84 -13.72
C HIS A 241 -4.59 7.67 -14.01
N PHE A 242 -5.53 7.65 -13.09
CA PHE A 242 -6.75 8.44 -13.11
C PHE A 242 -6.63 9.57 -12.10
N ASP A 243 -6.68 10.82 -12.57
CA ASP A 243 -6.36 11.98 -11.73
C ASP A 243 -6.76 13.29 -12.43
N ALA A 244 -7.07 14.33 -11.67
CA ALA A 244 -7.16 15.68 -12.18
C ALA A 244 -5.79 16.28 -12.49
N HIS A 245 -4.74 15.80 -11.84
CA HIS A 245 -3.38 16.32 -11.86
C HIS A 245 -2.41 15.36 -12.55
N ALA A 246 -1.26 15.87 -12.95
CA ALA A 246 -0.26 15.05 -13.64
C ALA A 246 0.67 14.31 -12.67
N ASP A 247 0.88 14.82 -11.49
CA ASP A 247 1.76 14.33 -10.43
C ASP A 247 3.19 13.98 -10.87
N MET A 248 3.68 14.79 -11.82
CA MET A 248 4.99 14.69 -12.45
C MET A 248 5.86 15.93 -12.20
N GLY A 249 5.63 16.61 -11.06
CA GLY A 249 6.36 17.81 -10.69
C GLY A 249 7.87 17.60 -10.62
N PRO A 250 8.68 18.68 -10.80
CA PRO A 250 10.14 18.59 -10.89
C PRO A 250 10.86 18.55 -9.54
N SER A 251 10.15 18.51 -8.42
CA SER A 251 10.76 18.51 -7.08
C SER A 251 11.61 17.28 -6.85
N ARG A 252 12.71 17.45 -6.11
CA ARG A 252 13.54 16.33 -5.63
C ARG A 252 13.00 15.74 -4.33
N THR A 253 12.22 16.50 -3.58
CA THR A 253 11.56 16.02 -2.38
C THR A 253 10.23 15.39 -2.79
N LEU A 254 10.01 14.14 -2.39
CA LEU A 254 8.77 13.43 -2.65
C LEU A 254 7.58 14.19 -2.04
N SER A 255 6.55 14.35 -2.84
CA SER A 255 5.24 14.88 -2.45
C SER A 255 4.16 14.24 -3.31
N HIS A 256 2.89 14.45 -2.99
CA HIS A 256 1.79 14.00 -3.83
C HIS A 256 1.92 14.47 -5.29
N ALA A 257 2.50 15.65 -5.52
CA ALA A 257 2.60 16.26 -6.86
C ALA A 257 3.75 15.73 -7.73
N ASN A 258 4.53 14.74 -7.30
CA ASN A 258 5.68 14.23 -8.08
C ASN A 258 5.95 12.72 -7.93
N VAL A 259 4.93 11.97 -7.61
CA VAL A 259 5.02 10.52 -7.27
C VAL A 259 5.56 9.65 -8.40
N PHE A 260 5.42 10.09 -9.64
CA PHE A 260 5.79 9.31 -10.83
C PHE A 260 7.23 9.53 -11.34
N GLN A 261 8.08 10.23 -10.60
CA GLN A 261 9.47 10.49 -11.02
C GLN A 261 10.26 9.19 -11.27
N ALA A 262 10.14 8.19 -10.38
CA ALA A 262 10.77 6.89 -10.55
C ALA A 262 10.21 6.16 -11.79
N ALA A 263 8.89 6.22 -12.01
CA ALA A 263 8.24 5.63 -13.18
C ALA A 263 8.68 6.27 -14.49
N ILE A 264 8.85 7.59 -14.52
CA ILE A 264 9.35 8.32 -15.69
C ILE A 264 10.77 7.86 -16.04
N ALA A 265 11.62 7.71 -15.03
CA ALA A 265 13.05 7.37 -15.20
C ALA A 265 13.28 5.88 -15.52
N SER A 266 12.37 4.99 -15.12
CA SER A 266 12.54 3.56 -15.25
C SER A 266 12.22 3.04 -16.65
N GLU A 267 13.08 2.18 -17.20
CA GLU A 267 12.83 1.45 -18.45
C GLU A 267 11.78 0.34 -18.29
N CYS A 268 11.59 -0.18 -17.07
CA CYS A 268 10.56 -1.19 -16.78
C CYS A 268 9.15 -0.63 -16.95
N VAL A 269 8.94 0.67 -16.75
CA VAL A 269 7.65 1.30 -17.02
C VAL A 269 7.55 1.60 -18.51
N ALA A 270 6.93 0.70 -19.25
CA ALA A 270 6.81 0.78 -20.71
C ALA A 270 5.82 1.84 -21.17
N ARG A 271 4.78 2.12 -20.39
CA ARG A 271 3.73 3.11 -20.69
C ARG A 271 3.23 3.80 -19.45
N ILE A 272 2.86 5.06 -19.61
CA ILE A 272 2.14 5.86 -18.59
C ILE A 272 0.91 6.44 -19.28
N VAL A 273 -0.26 6.06 -18.83
CA VAL A 273 -1.55 6.54 -19.36
C VAL A 273 -2.22 7.36 -18.26
N GLN A 274 -2.46 8.64 -18.53
CA GLN A 274 -3.11 9.55 -17.60
C GLN A 274 -4.47 9.98 -18.15
N ILE A 275 -5.51 9.80 -17.34
CA ILE A 275 -6.92 10.06 -17.69
C ILE A 275 -7.52 10.97 -16.64
N GLY A 276 -8.14 12.08 -17.09
CA GLY A 276 -8.86 12.98 -16.19
C GLY A 276 -8.23 14.36 -16.00
N LEU A 277 -7.02 14.59 -16.53
CA LEU A 277 -6.29 15.84 -16.32
C LEU A 277 -7.13 17.05 -16.71
N ARG A 278 -7.08 18.09 -15.87
CA ARG A 278 -7.82 19.35 -16.09
C ARG A 278 -7.25 20.50 -15.30
N GLY A 279 -7.90 21.63 -15.39
CA GLY A 279 -7.45 22.86 -14.77
C GLY A 279 -6.45 23.64 -15.62
N ILE A 280 -5.80 24.61 -15.01
CA ILE A 280 -4.79 25.47 -15.63
C ILE A 280 -3.50 25.36 -14.82
N GLU A 281 -2.50 24.78 -15.44
CA GLU A 281 -1.18 24.62 -14.82
C GLU A 281 -0.12 25.51 -15.52
N ARG A 282 0.81 25.99 -14.73
CA ARG A 282 1.99 26.65 -15.30
C ARG A 282 3.03 25.61 -15.67
N MET A 283 3.20 25.36 -16.96
CA MET A 283 4.24 24.47 -17.43
C MET A 283 5.63 25.01 -17.11
N SER A 284 6.37 24.31 -16.27
CA SER A 284 7.76 24.66 -16.00
C SER A 284 8.64 24.40 -17.24
N PRO A 285 9.76 25.15 -17.40
CA PRO A 285 10.73 24.87 -18.47
C PRO A 285 11.29 23.44 -18.40
N PHE A 286 11.33 22.85 -17.21
CA PHE A 286 11.75 21.47 -16.99
C PHE A 286 10.70 20.49 -17.55
N ALA A 287 9.42 20.67 -17.24
CA ALA A 287 8.33 19.82 -17.76
C ALA A 287 8.26 19.85 -19.30
N ARG A 288 8.59 20.99 -19.91
CA ARG A 288 8.66 21.13 -21.37
C ARG A 288 9.82 20.33 -21.99
N ARG A 289 10.93 20.15 -21.25
CA ARG A 289 12.10 19.35 -21.71
C ARG A 289 11.96 17.87 -21.41
N ALA A 290 11.19 17.51 -20.40
CA ALA A 290 10.90 16.14 -20.02
C ALA A 290 9.74 15.58 -20.85
N ALA A 291 9.84 15.65 -22.19
CA ALA A 291 8.94 14.91 -23.05
C ALA A 291 9.11 13.43 -22.72
N CYS A 292 8.10 12.83 -22.04
CA CYS A 292 8.09 11.41 -21.74
C CYS A 292 7.43 10.68 -22.91
N PRO A 293 8.20 10.05 -23.82
CA PRO A 293 7.64 9.43 -25.04
C PRO A 293 6.71 8.26 -24.74
N LYS A 294 6.79 7.70 -23.53
CA LYS A 294 5.91 6.61 -23.08
C LYS A 294 4.60 7.10 -22.43
N ARG A 295 4.40 8.42 -22.34
CA ARG A 295 3.23 9.04 -21.73
C ARG A 295 2.14 9.31 -22.77
N SER A 296 0.92 8.90 -22.45
CA SER A 296 -0.31 9.27 -23.14
C SER A 296 -1.25 9.99 -22.17
N VAL A 297 -1.88 11.06 -22.63
CA VAL A 297 -2.76 11.88 -21.79
C VAL A 297 -4.11 12.02 -22.45
N VAL A 298 -5.18 11.82 -21.68
CA VAL A 298 -6.56 12.13 -22.04
C VAL A 298 -7.14 13.03 -20.98
N SER A 299 -7.47 14.25 -21.34
CA SER A 299 -8.12 15.19 -20.43
C SER A 299 -9.52 14.71 -20.02
N ALA A 300 -10.05 15.22 -18.90
CA ALA A 300 -11.42 14.89 -18.47
C ALA A 300 -12.47 15.23 -19.57
N ARG A 301 -12.22 16.31 -20.32
CA ARG A 301 -13.09 16.70 -21.45
C ARG A 301 -13.08 15.62 -22.57
N GLU A 302 -11.89 15.17 -22.96
CA GLU A 302 -11.74 14.15 -24.03
C GLU A 302 -12.24 12.79 -23.55
N ALA A 303 -12.04 12.45 -22.27
CA ALA A 303 -12.56 11.22 -21.68
C ALA A 303 -14.09 11.12 -21.83
N ARG A 304 -14.81 12.22 -21.52
CA ARG A 304 -16.26 12.30 -21.72
C ARG A 304 -16.71 12.24 -23.20
N GLN A 305 -15.79 12.36 -24.13
CA GLN A 305 -16.03 12.22 -25.59
C GLN A 305 -15.68 10.82 -26.11
N GLY A 306 -15.39 9.86 -25.20
CA GLY A 306 -15.05 8.48 -25.55
C GLY A 306 -13.55 8.20 -25.75
N ARG A 307 -12.69 9.24 -25.76
CA ARG A 307 -11.24 9.07 -26.04
C ARG A 307 -10.51 8.22 -25.02
N ALA A 308 -10.98 8.18 -23.77
CA ALA A 308 -10.37 7.34 -22.74
C ALA A 308 -10.56 5.85 -23.04
N LEU A 309 -11.78 5.45 -23.41
CA LEU A 309 -12.07 4.08 -23.78
C LEU A 309 -11.32 3.67 -25.05
N GLU A 310 -11.34 4.52 -26.10
CA GLU A 310 -10.58 4.27 -27.34
C GLU A 310 -9.08 4.06 -27.06
N LEU A 311 -8.50 4.87 -26.18
CA LEU A 311 -7.10 4.72 -25.78
C LEU A 311 -6.88 3.40 -25.05
N LEU A 312 -7.71 3.06 -24.06
CA LEU A 312 -7.61 1.80 -23.32
C LEU A 312 -7.77 0.58 -24.24
N GLU A 313 -8.68 0.63 -25.22
CA GLU A 313 -8.86 -0.43 -26.22
C GLU A 313 -7.60 -0.66 -27.06
N ALA A 314 -6.89 0.41 -27.40
CA ALA A 314 -5.67 0.37 -28.21
C ALA A 314 -4.42 -0.07 -27.44
N LEU A 315 -4.47 -0.18 -26.11
CA LEU A 315 -3.31 -0.61 -25.29
C LEU A 315 -3.03 -2.11 -25.47
N PRO A 316 -1.73 -2.52 -25.40
CA PRO A 316 -1.34 -3.93 -25.43
C PRO A 316 -1.91 -4.68 -24.22
N LYS A 317 -2.67 -5.75 -24.47
CA LYS A 317 -3.34 -6.52 -23.42
C LYS A 317 -2.40 -7.53 -22.74
N GLU A 318 -1.33 -7.90 -23.40
CA GLU A 318 -0.26 -8.78 -22.89
C GLU A 318 0.65 -8.08 -21.88
N LEU A 319 0.70 -6.74 -21.87
CA LEU A 319 1.44 -5.97 -20.88
C LEU A 319 0.63 -5.89 -19.58
N PRO A 320 1.19 -6.28 -18.43
CA PRO A 320 0.52 -6.06 -17.14
C PRO A 320 0.53 -4.59 -16.77
N TYR A 321 -0.45 -4.17 -15.96
CA TYR A 321 -0.61 -2.77 -15.56
C TYR A 321 -0.76 -2.63 -14.05
N TYR A 322 -0.34 -1.48 -13.55
CA TYR A 322 -0.70 -0.99 -12.21
C TYR A 322 -1.73 0.13 -12.36
N LEU A 323 -2.79 0.08 -11.56
CA LEU A 323 -3.85 1.09 -11.54
C LEU A 323 -3.64 2.02 -10.34
N SER A 324 -3.48 3.32 -10.58
CA SER A 324 -3.51 4.35 -9.54
C SER A 324 -4.70 5.26 -9.77
N PHE A 325 -5.59 5.34 -8.80
CA PHE A 325 -6.81 6.13 -8.87
C PHE A 325 -6.85 7.19 -7.78
N ASP A 326 -6.60 8.43 -8.18
CA ASP A 326 -6.88 9.59 -7.33
C ASP A 326 -8.38 9.93 -7.42
N ILE A 327 -9.02 10.06 -6.25
CA ILE A 327 -10.45 10.31 -6.19
C ILE A 327 -10.84 11.68 -6.79
N ASP A 328 -9.90 12.61 -6.85
CA ASP A 328 -10.14 13.91 -7.44
C ASP A 328 -10.24 13.86 -8.98
N CYS A 329 -9.96 12.72 -9.61
CA CYS A 329 -10.32 12.45 -11.01
C CYS A 329 -11.82 12.65 -11.24
N ILE A 330 -12.65 12.31 -10.26
CA ILE A 330 -14.10 12.54 -10.25
C ILE A 330 -14.40 14.04 -10.15
N ASP A 331 -15.54 14.45 -10.68
CA ASP A 331 -15.97 15.83 -10.59
C ASP A 331 -16.09 16.31 -9.14
N GLY A 332 -15.45 17.42 -8.82
CA GLY A 332 -15.43 17.99 -7.46
C GLY A 332 -16.79 18.48 -6.95
N THR A 333 -17.84 18.47 -7.77
CA THR A 333 -19.22 18.69 -7.29
C THR A 333 -19.80 17.44 -6.62
N VAL A 334 -19.24 16.27 -6.94
CA VAL A 334 -19.68 14.96 -6.45
C VAL A 334 -18.68 14.42 -5.41
N ALA A 335 -17.41 14.24 -5.77
CA ALA A 335 -16.35 13.86 -4.84
C ALA A 335 -15.73 15.11 -4.20
N ARG A 336 -16.34 15.58 -3.13
CA ARG A 336 -15.91 16.80 -2.42
C ARG A 336 -14.84 16.52 -1.36
N GLU A 337 -14.84 15.30 -0.86
CA GLU A 337 -13.96 14.86 0.23
C GLU A 337 -12.62 14.40 -0.36
N THR A 338 -11.88 15.38 -0.90
CA THR A 338 -10.50 15.26 -1.38
C THR A 338 -9.72 16.54 -1.08
N GLY A 339 -8.39 16.48 -1.11
CA GLY A 339 -7.51 17.61 -0.80
C GLY A 339 -7.63 18.76 -1.78
N MET A 340 -7.85 18.47 -3.07
CA MET A 340 -7.86 19.48 -4.14
C MET A 340 -9.00 19.25 -5.16
N PRO A 341 -10.26 19.37 -4.77
CA PRO A 341 -11.37 19.12 -5.68
C PRO A 341 -11.40 20.10 -6.85
N LEU A 342 -11.39 19.58 -8.08
CA LEU A 342 -11.53 20.36 -9.31
C LEU A 342 -12.84 20.04 -10.00
N PHE A 343 -13.47 21.07 -10.61
CA PHE A 343 -14.70 20.91 -11.39
C PHE A 343 -14.42 20.42 -12.80
N GLY A 344 -15.42 19.84 -13.45
CA GLY A 344 -15.31 19.34 -14.81
C GLY A 344 -14.59 17.99 -14.91
N GLY A 345 -14.58 17.21 -13.85
CA GLY A 345 -14.00 15.86 -13.76
C GLY A 345 -14.82 14.79 -14.48
N LEU A 346 -14.46 13.53 -14.28
CA LEU A 346 -15.27 12.41 -14.74
C LEU A 346 -16.54 12.32 -13.90
N ASP A 347 -17.65 11.94 -14.53
CA ASP A 347 -18.82 11.50 -13.77
C ASP A 347 -18.62 10.06 -13.29
N VAL A 348 -19.38 9.65 -12.27
CA VAL A 348 -19.25 8.33 -11.66
C VAL A 348 -19.54 7.19 -12.65
N PRO A 349 -20.59 7.26 -13.51
CA PRO A 349 -20.83 6.23 -14.51
C PRO A 349 -19.65 6.01 -15.45
N LEU A 350 -19.06 7.07 -16.02
CA LEU A 350 -17.90 6.95 -16.89
C LEU A 350 -16.69 6.35 -16.17
N ALA A 351 -16.41 6.81 -14.95
CA ALA A 351 -15.31 6.25 -14.14
C ALA A 351 -15.54 4.75 -13.86
N THR A 352 -16.79 4.36 -13.57
CA THR A 352 -17.22 2.98 -13.39
C THR A 352 -16.95 2.13 -14.62
N GLU A 353 -17.36 2.60 -15.80
CA GLU A 353 -17.14 1.89 -17.08
C GLU A 353 -15.64 1.74 -17.37
N LEU A 354 -14.85 2.79 -17.18
CA LEU A 354 -13.42 2.75 -17.47
C LEU A 354 -12.65 1.83 -16.51
N VAL A 355 -12.96 1.86 -15.21
CA VAL A 355 -12.32 1.00 -14.22
C VAL A 355 -12.72 -0.46 -14.42
N ASP A 356 -14.00 -0.73 -14.71
CA ASP A 356 -14.46 -2.08 -15.06
C ASP A 356 -13.77 -2.59 -16.33
N TYR A 357 -13.65 -1.74 -17.37
CA TYR A 357 -12.92 -2.10 -18.58
C TYR A 357 -11.47 -2.47 -18.27
N VAL A 358 -10.79 -1.66 -17.47
CA VAL A 358 -9.42 -1.91 -17.03
C VAL A 358 -9.30 -3.25 -16.30
N ALA A 359 -10.14 -3.48 -15.29
CA ALA A 359 -10.11 -4.68 -14.47
C ALA A 359 -10.36 -5.98 -15.28
N ARG A 360 -11.14 -5.90 -16.35
CA ARG A 360 -11.50 -7.07 -17.18
C ARG A 360 -10.57 -7.36 -18.32
N HIS A 361 -9.89 -6.36 -18.84
CA HIS A 361 -9.13 -6.51 -20.09
C HIS A 361 -7.63 -6.45 -19.89
N PHE A 362 -7.16 -6.13 -18.67
CA PHE A 362 -5.74 -6.08 -18.36
C PHE A 362 -5.40 -6.94 -17.16
N THR A 363 -4.22 -7.55 -17.19
CA THR A 363 -3.64 -8.14 -15.98
C THR A 363 -3.19 -7.02 -15.05
N LEU A 364 -3.87 -6.87 -13.92
CA LEU A 364 -3.49 -5.89 -12.91
C LEU A 364 -2.45 -6.48 -11.96
N LEU A 365 -1.32 -5.79 -11.80
CA LEU A 365 -0.28 -6.10 -10.80
C LEU A 365 -0.67 -5.66 -9.40
N GLY A 366 -1.60 -4.72 -9.31
CA GLY A 366 -2.12 -4.13 -8.10
C GLY A 366 -2.88 -2.86 -8.42
N ALA A 367 -3.44 -2.25 -7.40
CA ALA A 367 -4.13 -0.96 -7.52
C ALA A 367 -3.99 -0.14 -6.24
N ASP A 368 -4.11 1.18 -6.38
CA ASP A 368 -4.33 2.07 -5.25
C ASP A 368 -5.52 3.01 -5.48
N PHE A 369 -6.11 3.43 -4.36
CA PHE A 369 -7.14 4.45 -4.29
C PHE A 369 -6.70 5.48 -3.26
N VAL A 370 -6.46 6.71 -3.70
CA VAL A 370 -5.77 7.75 -2.92
C VAL A 370 -6.58 9.04 -2.84
N GLU A 371 -6.12 9.96 -1.98
CA GLU A 371 -6.65 11.33 -1.79
C GLU A 371 -8.11 11.40 -1.29
N VAL A 372 -8.71 10.28 -0.87
CA VAL A 372 -9.99 10.32 -0.17
C VAL A 372 -9.77 11.00 1.18
N SER A 373 -10.41 12.14 1.40
CA SER A 373 -10.21 12.94 2.60
C SER A 373 -11.55 13.23 3.31
N GLY A 374 -11.50 14.06 4.31
CA GLY A 374 -12.66 14.61 4.98
C GLY A 374 -12.76 14.22 6.45
N PRO A 375 -13.49 15.02 7.24
CA PRO A 375 -13.81 14.64 8.60
C PRO A 375 -14.70 13.41 8.57
N PRO A 376 -14.68 12.56 9.62
CA PRO A 376 -15.66 11.50 9.78
C PRO A 376 -17.06 12.09 9.73
N SER A 377 -17.70 12.03 8.58
CA SER A 377 -19.07 12.47 8.38
C SER A 377 -19.99 11.26 8.25
N ALA A 378 -21.28 11.46 8.42
CA ALA A 378 -22.25 10.39 8.26
C ALA A 378 -22.25 9.82 6.82
N ILE A 379 -21.86 10.64 5.84
CA ILE A 379 -21.76 10.27 4.42
C ILE A 379 -20.48 10.89 3.85
N ASN A 380 -19.58 10.06 3.36
CA ASN A 380 -18.41 10.47 2.59
C ASN A 380 -18.61 9.99 1.15
N ALA A 381 -18.95 10.92 0.26
CA ALA A 381 -19.26 10.59 -1.14
C ALA A 381 -18.02 10.07 -1.87
N ALA A 382 -16.85 10.67 -1.64
CA ALA A 382 -15.59 10.23 -2.22
C ALA A 382 -15.24 8.80 -1.81
N ALA A 383 -15.37 8.45 -0.52
CA ALA A 383 -15.17 7.09 -0.03
C ALA A 383 -16.17 6.10 -0.64
N THR A 384 -17.43 6.50 -0.82
CA THR A 384 -18.46 5.65 -1.44
C THR A 384 -18.12 5.34 -2.90
N ILE A 385 -17.67 6.35 -3.65
CA ILE A 385 -17.24 6.18 -5.03
C ILE A 385 -16.00 5.29 -5.09
N ALA A 386 -14.97 5.59 -4.29
CA ALA A 386 -13.75 4.78 -4.24
C ALA A 386 -14.04 3.32 -3.91
N ALA A 387 -14.93 3.05 -2.95
CA ALA A 387 -15.34 1.69 -2.59
C ALA A 387 -16.05 0.96 -3.75
N GLY A 388 -16.90 1.65 -4.50
CA GLY A 388 -17.56 1.09 -5.69
C GLY A 388 -16.59 0.76 -6.82
N LEU A 389 -15.61 1.62 -7.07
CA LEU A 389 -14.56 1.40 -8.08
C LEU A 389 -13.61 0.27 -7.66
N LEU A 390 -13.20 0.25 -6.40
CA LEU A 390 -12.38 -0.81 -5.80
C LEU A 390 -13.08 -2.18 -5.94
N ALA A 391 -14.38 -2.25 -5.64
CA ALA A 391 -15.14 -3.49 -5.79
C ALA A 391 -15.07 -4.02 -7.22
N ARG A 392 -15.16 -3.17 -8.22
CA ARG A 392 -15.05 -3.56 -9.64
C ARG A 392 -13.64 -4.03 -10.02
N CYS A 393 -12.60 -3.43 -9.43
CA CYS A 393 -11.24 -3.97 -9.59
C CYS A 393 -11.13 -5.40 -9.07
N VAL A 394 -11.68 -5.69 -7.90
CA VAL A 394 -11.65 -7.04 -7.30
C VAL A 394 -12.54 -8.02 -8.06
N MET A 395 -13.68 -7.57 -8.59
CA MET A 395 -14.60 -8.39 -9.36
C MET A 395 -14.16 -8.62 -10.81
N GLY A 396 -13.14 -7.90 -11.30
CA GLY A 396 -12.73 -7.91 -12.71
C GLY A 396 -12.50 -9.30 -13.30
N ASP A 397 -11.87 -10.20 -12.54
CA ASP A 397 -11.59 -11.57 -12.96
C ASP A 397 -12.78 -12.53 -12.75
N SER A 398 -13.87 -12.07 -12.13
CA SER A 398 -15.02 -12.95 -11.81
C SER A 398 -15.97 -13.11 -12.99
N PRO A 399 -16.50 -14.32 -13.23
CA PRO A 399 -17.52 -14.52 -14.22
C PRO A 399 -18.83 -13.84 -13.80
N PHE A 400 -19.57 -13.33 -14.77
CA PHE A 400 -20.87 -12.71 -14.55
C PHE A 400 -21.88 -13.15 -15.62
N GLN A 401 -23.16 -12.91 -15.34
CA GLN A 401 -24.28 -13.08 -16.25
C GLN A 401 -24.96 -11.72 -16.45
N PRO A 402 -25.59 -11.47 -17.61
CA PRO A 402 -26.49 -10.31 -17.75
C PRO A 402 -27.58 -10.35 -16.68
N LEU A 403 -27.85 -9.22 -16.07
CA LEU A 403 -28.93 -9.11 -15.10
C LEU A 403 -30.27 -9.29 -15.83
N GLY A 404 -30.96 -10.40 -15.56
CA GLY A 404 -32.27 -10.68 -16.13
C GLY A 404 -33.33 -9.74 -15.56
N THR A 405 -34.42 -9.55 -16.29
CA THR A 405 -35.56 -8.72 -15.84
C THR A 405 -36.28 -9.29 -14.61
N ASP A 406 -36.01 -10.53 -14.26
CA ASP A 406 -36.69 -11.28 -13.19
C ASP A 406 -35.94 -11.26 -11.85
N VAL A 407 -34.79 -10.58 -11.78
CA VAL A 407 -33.93 -10.51 -10.56
C VAL A 407 -34.35 -9.38 -9.60
N TYR A 408 -35.55 -8.86 -9.73
CA TYR A 408 -36.10 -7.96 -8.71
C TYR A 408 -36.73 -8.79 -7.59
N VAL A 409 -35.92 -9.28 -6.70
CA VAL A 409 -36.40 -9.81 -5.42
C VAL A 409 -35.78 -9.01 -4.29
N ILE A 410 -36.58 -8.23 -3.72
CA ILE A 410 -36.74 -7.60 -2.41
C ILE A 410 -35.75 -8.08 -1.35
#